data_9e60efb1ba974c4cd332d31b026f62ef
#
_entry.id   9e60efb1ba974c4cd332d31b026f62ef
#
_cell.length_a   1.000
_cell.length_b   1.000
_cell.length_c   1.000
_cell.angle_alpha   90.00
_cell.angle_beta   90.00
_cell.angle_gamma   90.00
#
_symmetry.space_group_name_H-M   'P 1'
#
loop_
_entity.id
_entity.type
_entity.pdbx_description
1 polymer ?
#
loop_
_entity_poly.entity_id
_entity_poly.type
_entity_poly.pdbx_seq_one_letter_code
_entity_poly.pdbx_strand_id
1 'polypeptide(L)'
;MVREKVRVSTRTLRWKCVESRADSKRLYYGRFILSPLKKGQADTIGIAIRRALLGEIEGTCITRAKFEKIPHEYSTIVGIQESVHEILMNLKEIVLRSNLYGTSNASICFQGPGCVTAQDIILPTSVEIIDNTQHIATLTEPILFCIGLQIERNRGYHIKTPKNFHEESHPIDAVFMPVRNANHSIHSYKNGNEKEEILFLEIWTNGSLTPKEALHEASRNLINLFIPFLHAEEENLHFENNQHRVTLPFFTFHHRLANLRKTKKEIALKSIFIDQLELPHKFYNCLKKSNIHTLLELLNKNQEDLIQIEHFHIEDVKQILDMDILEKEKAFQKRFTEE
;
A
#
# COMPACT_ATOMS: atom_id res chain seq x y z
N MET A 1 7.71 54.16 17.72
CA MET A 1 7.52 52.84 17.14
C MET A 1 8.85 52.11 17.27
N VAL A 2 8.95 51.24 18.28
CA VAL A 2 10.12 50.37 18.45
C VAL A 2 9.93 49.16 17.53
N ARG A 3 10.78 49.07 16.48
CA ARG A 3 10.81 47.88 15.63
C ARG A 3 11.50 46.76 16.42
N GLU A 4 10.72 45.80 16.92
CA GLU A 4 11.28 44.55 17.41
C GLU A 4 12.07 43.88 16.29
N LYS A 5 13.38 43.74 16.50
CA LYS A 5 14.22 42.92 15.64
C LYS A 5 13.90 41.45 15.89
N VAL A 6 13.04 40.88 15.07
CA VAL A 6 12.85 39.42 15.02
C VAL A 6 14.20 38.81 14.65
N ARG A 7 14.86 38.18 15.60
CA ARG A 7 16.05 37.36 15.33
C ARG A 7 15.61 36.11 14.60
N VAL A 8 15.68 36.13 13.28
CA VAL A 8 15.56 34.94 12.48
C VAL A 8 16.75 34.03 12.83
N SER A 9 16.48 32.90 13.49
CA SER A 9 17.50 31.89 13.76
C SER A 9 18.02 31.36 12.42
N THR A 10 19.29 31.65 12.11
CA THR A 10 19.97 31.22 10.88
C THR A 10 20.38 29.77 10.90
N ARG A 11 19.98 29.01 11.93
CA ARG A 11 20.30 27.58 12.07
C ARG A 11 19.21 26.73 11.47
N THR A 12 19.45 26.30 10.25
CA THR A 12 18.59 25.34 9.57
C THR A 12 18.82 23.93 10.14
N LEU A 13 17.74 23.26 10.48
CA LEU A 13 17.72 21.85 10.84
C LEU A 13 18.35 21.02 9.70
N ARG A 14 19.32 20.18 10.04
CA ARG A 14 20.01 19.32 9.06
C ARG A 14 20.01 17.88 9.54
N TRP A 15 19.78 16.97 8.61
CA TRP A 15 19.97 15.54 8.84
C TRP A 15 21.18 15.03 8.06
N LYS A 16 21.86 14.03 8.60
CA LYS A 16 23.02 13.39 7.99
C LYS A 16 22.99 11.89 8.26
N CYS A 17 23.28 11.09 7.24
CA CYS A 17 23.61 9.69 7.42
C CYS A 17 25.06 9.60 7.90
N VAL A 18 25.28 9.00 9.05
CA VAL A 18 26.61 8.83 9.67
C VAL A 18 27.22 7.50 9.29
N GLU A 19 26.38 6.46 9.30
CA GLU A 19 26.80 5.11 9.01
C GLU A 19 25.69 4.41 8.21
N SER A 20 26.10 3.68 7.19
CA SER A 20 25.22 2.82 6.41
C SER A 20 26.02 1.60 5.98
N ARG A 21 25.58 0.41 6.39
CA ARG A 21 26.24 -0.84 6.06
C ARG A 21 25.21 -1.92 5.72
N ALA A 22 25.61 -2.84 4.86
CA ALA A 22 24.88 -4.05 4.55
C ALA A 22 25.63 -5.23 5.18
N ASP A 23 25.13 -5.75 6.30
CA ASP A 23 25.76 -6.89 6.97
C ASP A 23 25.49 -8.19 6.20
N SER A 24 24.33 -8.29 5.55
CA SER A 24 23.93 -9.35 4.64
C SER A 24 22.88 -8.86 3.64
N LYS A 25 22.51 -9.68 2.64
CA LYS A 25 21.39 -9.36 1.74
C LYS A 25 20.09 -9.08 2.48
N ARG A 26 19.91 -9.67 3.65
CA ARG A 26 18.70 -9.62 4.48
C ARG A 26 18.85 -8.77 5.75
N LEU A 27 19.95 -8.00 5.88
CA LEU A 27 20.18 -7.16 7.05
C LEU A 27 20.96 -5.90 6.67
N TYR A 28 20.26 -4.79 6.61
CA TYR A 28 20.84 -3.47 6.40
C TYR A 28 20.71 -2.64 7.68
N TYR A 29 21.76 -1.91 7.99
CA TYR A 29 21.84 -0.99 9.11
C TYR A 29 22.12 0.43 8.64
N GLY A 30 21.46 1.41 9.27
CA GLY A 30 21.72 2.82 9.02
C GLY A 30 21.61 3.64 10.30
N ARG A 31 22.55 4.55 10.49
CA ARG A 31 22.56 5.53 11.58
C ARG A 31 22.48 6.95 11.03
N PHE A 32 21.49 7.68 11.53
CA PHE A 32 21.19 9.04 11.09
C PHE A 32 21.26 10.01 12.26
N ILE A 33 21.67 11.25 11.97
CA ILE A 33 21.71 12.35 12.92
C ILE A 33 20.81 13.46 12.43
N LEU A 34 20.02 14.03 13.33
CA LEU A 34 19.22 15.23 13.11
C LEU A 34 19.63 16.29 14.15
N SER A 35 20.11 17.45 13.70
CA SER A 35 20.54 18.55 14.56
C SER A 35 20.55 19.88 13.79
N PRO A 36 20.54 21.05 14.49
CA PRO A 36 20.28 21.28 15.92
C PRO A 36 18.79 21.25 16.25
N LEU A 37 18.42 20.69 17.39
CA LEU A 37 17.06 20.64 17.89
C LEU A 37 16.95 21.41 19.20
N LYS A 38 15.80 22.01 19.47
CA LYS A 38 15.49 22.62 20.78
C LYS A 38 15.21 21.52 21.80
N LYS A 39 15.40 21.84 23.08
CA LYS A 39 15.14 20.92 24.19
C LYS A 39 13.72 20.32 24.11
N GLY A 40 13.63 19.00 24.14
CA GLY A 40 12.40 18.20 24.07
C GLY A 40 11.92 17.90 22.64
N GLN A 41 12.41 18.58 21.61
CA GLN A 41 12.03 18.27 20.22
C GLN A 41 12.58 16.92 19.73
N ALA A 42 13.79 16.58 20.19
CA ALA A 42 14.43 15.32 19.81
C ALA A 42 13.63 14.11 20.27
N ASP A 43 13.08 14.15 21.48
CA ASP A 43 12.25 13.08 22.02
C ASP A 43 10.94 12.91 21.24
N THR A 44 10.24 14.02 21.00
CA THR A 44 9.00 14.04 20.23
C THR A 44 9.18 13.44 18.83
N ILE A 45 10.23 13.87 18.12
CA ILE A 45 10.53 13.37 16.77
C ILE A 45 10.97 11.91 16.82
N GLY A 46 11.85 11.55 17.77
CA GLY A 46 12.39 10.21 17.90
C GLY A 46 11.32 9.17 18.15
N ILE A 47 10.39 9.44 19.10
CA ILE A 47 9.27 8.55 19.41
C ILE A 47 8.34 8.42 18.21
N ALA A 48 7.96 9.53 17.55
CA ALA A 48 7.05 9.52 16.43
C ALA A 48 7.61 8.73 15.24
N ILE A 49 8.87 8.99 14.86
CA ILE A 49 9.54 8.29 13.76
C ILE A 49 9.74 6.80 14.07
N ARG A 50 10.15 6.46 15.30
CA ARG A 50 10.30 5.06 15.70
C ARG A 50 8.99 4.28 15.57
N ARG A 51 7.88 4.86 16.03
CA ARG A 51 6.55 4.23 15.89
C ARG A 51 6.14 4.07 14.43
N ALA A 52 6.37 5.08 13.60
CA ALA A 52 6.07 5.03 12.17
C ALA A 52 6.93 3.98 11.45
N LEU A 53 8.23 3.89 11.75
CA LEU A 53 9.13 2.89 11.19
C LEU A 53 8.68 1.46 11.50
N LEU A 54 8.20 1.19 12.71
CA LEU A 54 7.82 -0.15 13.14
C LEU A 54 6.38 -0.53 12.77
N GLY A 55 5.48 0.44 12.61
CA GLY A 55 4.05 0.17 12.46
C GLY A 55 3.40 0.61 11.15
N GLU A 56 3.97 1.61 10.46
CA GLU A 56 3.31 2.24 9.32
C GLU A 56 3.93 1.88 7.95
N ILE A 57 5.11 1.24 7.96
CA ILE A 57 5.76 0.83 6.72
C ILE A 57 5.16 -0.48 6.24
N GLU A 58 4.83 -0.52 4.94
CA GLU A 58 4.27 -1.70 4.30
C GLU A 58 5.37 -2.66 3.85
N GLY A 59 5.08 -3.95 3.98
CA GLY A 59 5.92 -5.03 3.50
C GLY A 59 5.19 -5.96 2.54
N THR A 60 5.93 -6.79 1.83
CA THR A 60 5.40 -7.80 0.90
C THR A 60 5.76 -9.18 1.41
N CYS A 61 4.78 -10.07 1.56
CA CYS A 61 4.97 -11.43 2.07
C CYS A 61 4.12 -12.44 1.33
N ILE A 62 4.53 -13.70 1.38
CA ILE A 62 3.73 -14.84 0.96
C ILE A 62 2.70 -15.10 2.07
N THR A 63 1.42 -15.14 1.70
CA THR A 63 0.31 -15.29 2.66
C THR A 63 -0.37 -16.65 2.59
N ARG A 64 -0.26 -17.31 1.45
CA ARG A 64 -0.82 -18.65 1.25
C ARG A 64 0.07 -19.48 0.33
N ALA A 65 0.10 -20.79 0.59
CA ALA A 65 0.68 -21.79 -0.30
C ALA A 65 -0.37 -22.86 -0.61
N LYS A 66 -0.53 -23.18 -1.89
CA LYS A 66 -1.42 -24.23 -2.37
C LYS A 66 -0.59 -25.39 -2.89
N PHE A 67 -0.73 -26.55 -2.23
CA PHE A 67 -0.11 -27.79 -2.65
C PHE A 67 -1.15 -28.68 -3.33
N GLU A 68 -0.73 -29.51 -4.27
CA GLU A 68 -1.61 -30.51 -4.86
C GLU A 68 -1.74 -31.73 -3.93
N LYS A 69 -2.99 -32.13 -3.62
CA LYS A 69 -3.33 -33.39 -2.92
C LYS A 69 -2.75 -33.54 -1.50
N ILE A 70 -2.49 -32.42 -0.80
CA ILE A 70 -2.00 -32.48 0.57
C ILE A 70 -3.14 -32.10 1.55
N PRO A 71 -3.52 -33.04 2.44
CA PRO A 71 -4.68 -32.84 3.32
C PRO A 71 -4.43 -31.86 4.47
N HIS A 72 -3.21 -31.79 5.00
CA HIS A 72 -2.86 -30.93 6.16
C HIS A 72 -1.36 -30.58 6.18
N GLU A 73 -1.01 -29.54 6.92
CA GLU A 73 0.34 -28.96 6.98
C GLU A 73 1.39 -29.90 7.63
N TYR A 74 0.98 -30.86 8.42
CA TYR A 74 1.88 -31.83 9.06
C TYR A 74 2.12 -33.10 8.22
N SER A 75 1.67 -33.09 6.98
CA SER A 75 1.92 -34.19 6.03
C SER A 75 3.37 -34.15 5.55
N THR A 76 3.87 -35.32 5.16
CA THR A 76 5.13 -35.48 4.43
C THR A 76 4.82 -35.78 2.97
N ILE A 77 5.70 -35.33 2.08
CA ILE A 77 5.60 -35.61 0.64
C ILE A 77 6.67 -36.65 0.31
N VAL A 78 6.28 -37.74 -0.33
CA VAL A 78 7.22 -38.77 -0.75
C VAL A 78 8.22 -38.17 -1.75
N GLY A 79 9.53 -38.39 -1.51
CA GLY A 79 10.58 -37.83 -2.33
C GLY A 79 11.01 -36.41 -1.98
N ILE A 80 10.49 -35.81 -0.89
CA ILE A 80 10.96 -34.56 -0.32
C ILE A 80 11.42 -34.80 1.10
N GLN A 81 12.55 -34.17 1.46
CA GLN A 81 13.14 -34.34 2.78
C GLN A 81 12.36 -33.62 3.88
N GLU A 82 11.90 -32.39 3.57
CA GLU A 82 11.20 -31.52 4.51
C GLU A 82 9.71 -31.85 4.56
N SER A 83 9.12 -31.69 5.73
CA SER A 83 7.65 -31.72 5.91
C SER A 83 7.00 -30.47 5.29
N VAL A 84 5.70 -30.55 5.00
CA VAL A 84 4.96 -29.39 4.48
C VAL A 84 5.07 -28.20 5.43
N HIS A 85 5.02 -28.42 6.75
CA HIS A 85 5.18 -27.38 7.74
C HIS A 85 6.55 -26.68 7.65
N GLU A 86 7.64 -27.42 7.48
CA GLU A 86 8.98 -26.84 7.30
C GLU A 86 9.06 -26.03 6.01
N ILE A 87 8.46 -26.52 4.93
CA ILE A 87 8.36 -25.77 3.66
C ILE A 87 7.62 -24.45 3.86
N LEU A 88 6.47 -24.46 4.59
CA LEU A 88 5.73 -23.24 4.91
C LEU A 88 6.56 -22.26 5.76
N MET A 89 7.35 -22.77 6.71
CA MET A 89 8.26 -21.93 7.49
C MET A 89 9.37 -21.32 6.64
N ASN A 90 9.95 -22.09 5.72
CA ASN A 90 10.94 -21.59 4.79
C ASN A 90 10.35 -20.52 3.86
N LEU A 91 9.13 -20.73 3.34
CA LEU A 91 8.41 -19.75 2.52
C LEU A 91 8.10 -18.45 3.29
N LYS A 92 7.77 -18.55 4.57
CA LYS A 92 7.54 -17.40 5.46
C LYS A 92 8.76 -16.49 5.59
N GLU A 93 9.96 -17.07 5.56
CA GLU A 93 11.21 -16.34 5.70
C GLU A 93 11.67 -15.63 4.41
N ILE A 94 11.06 -15.91 3.27
CA ILE A 94 11.45 -15.30 2.00
C ILE A 94 11.12 -13.81 2.02
N VAL A 95 12.14 -12.99 1.77
CA VAL A 95 12.01 -11.54 1.71
C VAL A 95 11.71 -11.10 0.29
N LEU A 96 10.54 -10.48 0.14
CA LEU A 96 10.04 -9.96 -1.14
C LEU A 96 9.98 -8.43 -1.12
N ARG A 97 10.10 -7.84 -2.31
CA ARG A 97 9.86 -6.41 -2.56
C ARG A 97 8.84 -6.28 -3.68
N SER A 98 7.81 -5.46 -3.47
CA SER A 98 6.83 -5.13 -4.51
C SER A 98 6.39 -3.68 -4.39
N ASN A 99 6.11 -3.06 -5.53
CA ASN A 99 5.55 -1.71 -5.60
C ASN A 99 4.03 -1.72 -5.82
N LEU A 100 3.44 -2.88 -6.12
CA LEU A 100 2.00 -3.01 -6.37
C LEU A 100 1.23 -3.29 -5.09
N TYR A 101 0.02 -2.75 -5.03
CA TYR A 101 -0.97 -3.06 -4.00
C TYR A 101 -1.85 -4.23 -4.47
N GLY A 102 -2.37 -4.97 -3.50
CA GLY A 102 -3.28 -6.08 -3.75
C GLY A 102 -2.63 -7.44 -3.65
N THR A 103 -3.29 -8.44 -4.21
CA THR A 103 -2.85 -9.84 -4.20
C THR A 103 -2.22 -10.19 -5.55
N SER A 104 -1.08 -10.87 -5.51
CA SER A 104 -0.40 -11.38 -6.69
C SER A 104 -0.20 -12.89 -6.54
N ASN A 105 -0.29 -13.61 -7.64
CA ASN A 105 -0.04 -15.05 -7.67
C ASN A 105 1.36 -15.33 -8.19
N ALA A 106 2.02 -16.30 -7.57
CA ALA A 106 3.31 -16.85 -7.99
C ALA A 106 3.24 -18.37 -7.96
N SER A 107 4.21 -19.05 -8.54
CA SER A 107 4.27 -20.49 -8.52
C SER A 107 5.71 -20.99 -8.45
N ILE A 108 5.88 -22.19 -7.90
CA ILE A 108 7.12 -22.96 -7.96
C ILE A 108 6.78 -24.21 -8.75
N CYS A 109 7.57 -24.53 -9.77
CA CYS A 109 7.51 -25.83 -10.47
C CYS A 109 8.94 -26.30 -10.69
N PHE A 110 9.33 -27.33 -9.96
CA PHE A 110 10.68 -27.89 -9.99
C PHE A 110 10.63 -29.42 -10.19
N GLN A 111 11.48 -29.92 -11.05
CA GLN A 111 11.62 -31.37 -11.28
C GLN A 111 12.90 -31.86 -10.60
N GLY A 112 12.74 -32.74 -9.61
CA GLY A 112 13.84 -33.30 -8.84
C GLY A 112 14.68 -34.30 -9.64
N PRO A 113 15.75 -34.87 -9.02
CA PRO A 113 16.23 -34.53 -7.68
C PRO A 113 17.01 -33.21 -7.65
N GLY A 114 17.00 -32.51 -6.49
CA GLY A 114 17.71 -31.24 -6.30
C GLY A 114 17.20 -30.40 -5.16
N CYS A 115 17.89 -29.28 -4.94
CA CYS A 115 17.53 -28.31 -3.93
C CYS A 115 16.70 -27.17 -4.55
N VAL A 116 15.50 -26.96 -4.06
CA VAL A 116 14.62 -25.85 -4.47
C VAL A 116 14.95 -24.63 -3.63
N THR A 117 15.21 -23.53 -4.30
CA THR A 117 15.57 -22.26 -3.68
C THR A 117 14.59 -21.17 -4.07
N ALA A 118 14.70 -20.00 -3.44
CA ALA A 118 13.85 -18.85 -3.77
C ALA A 118 13.98 -18.44 -5.26
N GLN A 119 15.10 -18.73 -5.91
CA GLN A 119 15.31 -18.48 -7.35
C GLN A 119 14.31 -19.22 -8.25
N ASP A 120 13.82 -20.38 -7.81
CA ASP A 120 12.91 -21.24 -8.59
C ASP A 120 11.45 -20.76 -8.52
N ILE A 121 11.18 -19.68 -7.81
CA ILE A 121 9.85 -19.07 -7.74
C ILE A 121 9.61 -18.27 -9.02
N ILE A 122 8.56 -18.62 -9.74
CA ILE A 122 8.07 -17.87 -10.90
C ILE A 122 7.21 -16.72 -10.38
N LEU A 123 7.77 -15.51 -10.42
CA LEU A 123 7.16 -14.30 -9.92
C LEU A 123 6.52 -13.45 -11.02
N PRO A 124 5.47 -12.66 -10.73
CA PRO A 124 5.05 -11.59 -11.60
C PRO A 124 6.14 -10.51 -11.70
N THR A 125 6.17 -9.76 -12.78
CA THR A 125 7.18 -8.72 -13.06
C THR A 125 7.26 -7.60 -12.02
N SER A 126 6.24 -7.45 -11.20
CA SER A 126 6.13 -6.43 -10.15
C SER A 126 6.72 -6.82 -8.80
N VAL A 127 7.14 -8.07 -8.64
CA VAL A 127 7.66 -8.61 -7.37
C VAL A 127 9.07 -9.10 -7.57
N GLU A 128 9.96 -8.74 -6.65
CA GLU A 128 11.38 -9.11 -6.66
C GLU A 128 11.74 -9.88 -5.39
N ILE A 129 12.61 -10.89 -5.51
CA ILE A 129 13.21 -11.61 -4.39
C ILE A 129 14.54 -10.93 -4.03
N ILE A 130 14.73 -10.67 -2.74
CA ILE A 130 15.96 -10.03 -2.25
C ILE A 130 17.11 -11.03 -2.14
N ASP A 131 16.83 -12.24 -1.69
CA ASP A 131 17.83 -13.29 -1.55
C ASP A 131 17.40 -14.57 -2.26
N ASN A 132 17.93 -14.75 -3.47
CA ASN A 132 17.64 -15.90 -4.33
C ASN A 132 18.17 -17.23 -3.79
N THR A 133 19.09 -17.20 -2.81
CA THR A 133 19.76 -18.40 -2.28
C THR A 133 19.01 -19.05 -1.13
N GLN A 134 17.86 -18.48 -0.70
CA GLN A 134 17.08 -19.06 0.40
C GLN A 134 16.54 -20.44 0.01
N HIS A 135 16.79 -21.40 0.91
CA HIS A 135 16.32 -22.75 0.78
C HIS A 135 14.80 -22.86 1.01
N ILE A 136 14.13 -23.67 0.20
CA ILE A 136 12.70 -23.97 0.33
C ILE A 136 12.49 -25.45 0.66
N ALA A 137 13.01 -26.33 -0.19
CA ALA A 137 12.85 -27.79 -0.05
C ALA A 137 13.96 -28.55 -0.79
N THR A 138 14.20 -29.79 -0.37
CA THR A 138 15.16 -30.73 -0.99
C THR A 138 14.42 -31.93 -1.56
N LEU A 139 14.48 -32.12 -2.87
CA LEU A 139 13.91 -33.25 -3.56
C LEU A 139 14.96 -34.35 -3.67
N THR A 140 14.65 -35.53 -3.17
CA THR A 140 15.54 -36.72 -3.20
C THR A 140 15.23 -37.62 -4.38
N GLU A 141 14.02 -37.55 -4.91
CA GLU A 141 13.52 -38.36 -6.02
C GLU A 141 13.16 -37.52 -7.24
N PRO A 142 13.08 -38.09 -8.43
CA PRO A 142 12.69 -37.40 -9.67
C PRO A 142 11.17 -37.15 -9.71
N ILE A 143 10.67 -36.37 -8.79
CA ILE A 143 9.25 -35.97 -8.68
C ILE A 143 9.06 -34.55 -9.21
N LEU A 144 7.87 -34.26 -9.71
CA LEU A 144 7.44 -32.91 -10.06
C LEU A 144 6.84 -32.25 -8.83
N PHE A 145 7.47 -31.18 -8.36
CA PHE A 145 7.04 -30.41 -7.21
C PHE A 145 6.48 -29.07 -7.66
N CYS A 146 5.15 -28.89 -7.54
CA CYS A 146 4.46 -27.66 -7.89
C CYS A 146 3.73 -27.09 -6.69
N ILE A 147 3.92 -25.80 -6.43
CA ILE A 147 3.22 -25.02 -5.38
C ILE A 147 2.69 -23.75 -5.99
N GLY A 148 1.41 -23.45 -5.76
CA GLY A 148 0.84 -22.14 -6.01
C GLY A 148 1.05 -21.23 -4.79
N LEU A 149 1.52 -20.00 -4.99
CA LEU A 149 1.79 -19.03 -3.93
C LEU A 149 0.91 -17.80 -4.11
N GLN A 150 0.40 -17.26 -3.01
CA GLN A 150 -0.27 -15.98 -2.96
C GLN A 150 0.59 -14.98 -2.21
N ILE A 151 0.90 -13.85 -2.85
CA ILE A 151 1.71 -12.77 -2.32
C ILE A 151 0.80 -11.58 -2.08
N GLU A 152 0.96 -10.93 -0.93
CA GLU A 152 0.21 -9.72 -0.59
C GLU A 152 1.16 -8.64 -0.06
N ARG A 153 0.76 -7.37 -0.25
CA ARG A 153 1.40 -6.21 0.38
C ARG A 153 0.45 -5.63 1.40
N ASN A 154 0.93 -5.50 2.65
CA ASN A 154 0.14 -4.99 3.76
C ASN A 154 1.05 -4.42 4.86
N ARG A 155 0.49 -4.05 6.02
CA ARG A 155 1.19 -3.53 7.20
C ARG A 155 1.01 -4.45 8.40
N GLY A 156 2.05 -4.49 9.26
CA GLY A 156 2.00 -5.17 10.54
C GLY A 156 2.08 -6.69 10.44
N TYR A 157 1.54 -7.38 11.44
CA TYR A 157 1.52 -8.84 11.52
C TYR A 157 0.10 -9.37 11.38
N HIS A 158 -0.08 -10.28 10.43
CA HIS A 158 -1.37 -10.91 10.17
C HIS A 158 -1.30 -12.41 10.42
N ILE A 159 -2.05 -12.85 11.43
CA ILE A 159 -2.30 -14.27 11.66
C ILE A 159 -3.53 -14.65 10.81
N LYS A 160 -3.35 -15.57 9.88
CA LYS A 160 -4.47 -16.07 9.09
C LYS A 160 -5.07 -17.31 9.75
N THR A 161 -6.30 -17.18 10.21
CA THR A 161 -7.11 -18.32 10.62
C THR A 161 -7.69 -19.00 9.38
N PRO A 162 -7.68 -20.33 9.29
CA PRO A 162 -8.32 -21.04 8.20
C PRO A 162 -9.83 -20.77 8.26
N LYS A 163 -10.36 -20.04 7.28
CA LYS A 163 -11.78 -19.68 7.23
C LYS A 163 -12.68 -20.81 6.72
N ASN A 164 -12.12 -21.73 5.92
CA ASN A 164 -12.86 -22.87 5.38
C ASN A 164 -11.93 -24.09 5.25
N PHE A 165 -12.33 -25.22 5.82
CA PHE A 165 -11.62 -26.50 5.72
C PHE A 165 -11.63 -27.13 4.30
N HIS A 166 -12.30 -26.51 3.33
CA HIS A 166 -12.45 -27.03 1.96
C HIS A 166 -11.49 -26.43 0.95
N GLU A 167 -10.69 -25.42 1.32
CA GLU A 167 -9.66 -24.90 0.43
C GLU A 167 -8.34 -25.66 0.65
N GLU A 168 -7.83 -26.30 -0.40
CA GLU A 168 -6.51 -26.98 -0.46
C GLU A 168 -5.34 -26.02 -0.27
N SER A 169 -5.57 -24.83 0.29
CA SER A 169 -4.56 -23.79 0.49
C SER A 169 -4.20 -23.65 1.96
N HIS A 170 -2.90 -23.73 2.24
CA HIS A 170 -2.36 -23.58 3.59
C HIS A 170 -2.04 -22.09 3.86
N PRO A 171 -2.65 -21.46 4.87
CA PRO A 171 -2.35 -20.09 5.25
C PRO A 171 -0.98 -20.01 5.92
N ILE A 172 -0.23 -18.94 5.61
CA ILE A 172 1.06 -18.63 6.22
C ILE A 172 0.90 -17.34 7.02
N ASP A 173 1.39 -17.33 8.27
CA ASP A 173 1.46 -16.10 9.06
C ASP A 173 2.39 -15.10 8.40
N ALA A 174 1.88 -13.94 8.06
CA ALA A 174 2.63 -12.94 7.32
C ALA A 174 3.12 -11.79 8.23
N VAL A 175 4.41 -11.50 8.15
CA VAL A 175 5.07 -10.40 8.86
C VAL A 175 5.40 -9.30 7.86
N PHE A 176 4.48 -8.36 7.66
CA PHE A 176 4.60 -7.25 6.72
C PHE A 176 5.44 -6.09 7.28
N MET A 177 6.52 -6.40 7.99
CA MET A 177 7.38 -5.41 8.63
C MET A 177 8.79 -5.44 8.05
N PRO A 178 9.11 -4.56 7.08
CA PRO A 178 10.45 -4.49 6.49
C PRO A 178 11.49 -3.94 7.48
N VAL A 179 11.08 -3.11 8.43
CA VAL A 179 11.96 -2.62 9.51
C VAL A 179 11.92 -3.62 10.67
N ARG A 180 13.07 -4.25 10.93
CA ARG A 180 13.22 -5.21 12.02
C ARG A 180 13.37 -4.55 13.38
N ASN A 181 14.12 -3.46 13.43
CA ASN A 181 14.34 -2.69 14.64
C ASN A 181 14.59 -1.22 14.32
N ALA A 182 14.18 -0.34 15.23
CA ALA A 182 14.42 1.09 15.17
C ALA A 182 14.65 1.62 16.58
N ASN A 183 15.80 2.27 16.82
CA ASN A 183 16.13 2.89 18.08
C ASN A 183 16.44 4.37 17.88
N HIS A 184 16.24 5.15 18.94
CA HIS A 184 16.69 6.54 18.99
C HIS A 184 17.42 6.82 20.30
N SER A 185 18.39 7.74 20.22
CA SER A 185 19.08 8.28 21.37
C SER A 185 19.26 9.79 21.22
N ILE A 186 19.31 10.48 22.34
CA ILE A 186 19.36 11.94 22.39
C ILE A 186 20.61 12.37 23.14
N HIS A 187 21.34 13.28 22.54
CA HIS A 187 22.50 13.91 23.19
C HIS A 187 22.27 15.40 23.27
N SER A 188 22.37 15.95 24.48
CA SER A 188 22.26 17.38 24.73
C SER A 188 23.65 18.01 24.76
N TYR A 189 23.81 19.16 24.12
CA TYR A 189 25.04 19.95 24.17
C TYR A 189 24.73 21.43 24.39
N LYS A 190 25.69 22.15 24.93
CA LYS A 190 25.56 23.60 25.09
C LYS A 190 26.20 24.32 23.92
N ASN A 191 25.44 25.24 23.36
CA ASN A 191 25.91 26.11 22.30
C ASN A 191 25.70 27.59 22.75
N GLY A 192 26.75 28.16 23.37
CA GLY A 192 26.63 29.41 24.09
C GLY A 192 25.74 29.26 25.32
N ASN A 193 24.68 30.08 25.41
CA ASN A 193 23.72 30.06 26.52
C ASN A 193 22.53 29.12 26.29
N GLU A 194 22.39 28.55 25.08
CA GLU A 194 21.26 27.68 24.75
C GLU A 194 21.68 26.21 24.84
N LYS A 195 20.74 25.37 25.36
CA LYS A 195 20.86 23.90 25.31
C LYS A 195 20.21 23.40 24.03
N GLU A 196 20.99 22.78 23.19
CA GLU A 196 20.55 22.14 21.96
C GLU A 196 20.63 20.62 22.09
N GLU A 197 19.83 19.91 21.30
CA GLU A 197 19.77 18.46 21.26
C GLU A 197 20.14 17.93 19.89
N ILE A 198 20.76 16.75 19.88
CA ILE A 198 21.05 15.95 18.71
C ILE A 198 20.25 14.66 18.83
N LEU A 199 19.47 14.35 17.82
CA LEU A 199 18.76 13.09 17.72
C LEU A 199 19.58 12.13 16.88
N PHE A 200 19.87 10.94 17.42
CA PHE A 200 20.42 9.80 16.71
C PHE A 200 19.29 8.79 16.46
N LEU A 201 19.21 8.32 15.23
CA LEU A 201 18.28 7.28 14.81
C LEU A 201 19.07 6.11 14.26
N GLU A 202 18.77 4.91 14.73
CA GLU A 202 19.36 3.66 14.26
C GLU A 202 18.25 2.77 13.72
N ILE A 203 18.44 2.30 12.48
CA ILE A 203 17.41 1.57 11.74
C ILE A 203 18.01 0.29 11.17
N TRP A 204 17.36 -0.84 11.45
CA TRP A 204 17.69 -2.15 10.87
C TRP A 204 16.54 -2.61 9.96
N THR A 205 16.85 -2.96 8.73
CA THR A 205 15.86 -3.45 7.77
C THR A 205 16.18 -4.88 7.31
N ASN A 206 15.18 -5.55 6.75
CA ASN A 206 15.30 -6.92 6.24
C ASN A 206 15.90 -7.00 4.83
N GLY A 207 16.38 -5.90 4.25
CA GLY A 207 16.93 -5.83 2.90
C GLY A 207 15.93 -5.45 1.81
N SER A 208 14.62 -5.56 2.04
CA SER A 208 13.61 -5.11 1.06
C SER A 208 13.60 -3.60 0.86
N LEU A 209 13.96 -2.85 1.90
CA LEU A 209 14.16 -1.39 1.88
C LEU A 209 15.50 -1.04 2.48
N THR A 210 16.14 -0.02 1.94
CA THR A 210 17.31 0.59 2.59
C THR A 210 16.87 1.39 3.81
N PRO A 211 17.69 1.54 4.86
CA PRO A 211 17.36 2.35 6.04
C PRO A 211 16.98 3.80 5.70
N LYS A 212 17.58 4.36 4.65
CA LYS A 212 17.26 5.70 4.15
C LYS A 212 15.86 5.75 3.51
N GLU A 213 15.51 4.78 2.66
CA GLU A 213 14.17 4.66 2.07
C GLU A 213 13.12 4.48 3.16
N ALA A 214 13.38 3.60 4.16
CA ALA A 214 12.49 3.39 5.29
C ALA A 214 12.24 4.68 6.09
N LEU A 215 13.29 5.48 6.34
CA LEU A 215 13.16 6.78 7.02
C LEU A 215 12.31 7.77 6.21
N HIS A 216 12.51 7.81 4.88
CA HIS A 216 11.73 8.68 4.00
C HIS A 216 10.26 8.26 3.96
N GLU A 217 9.99 6.96 3.87
CA GLU A 217 8.62 6.42 3.84
C GLU A 217 7.89 6.66 5.16
N ALA A 218 8.55 6.39 6.30
CA ALA A 218 8.01 6.69 7.63
C ALA A 218 7.66 8.17 7.79
N SER A 219 8.55 9.07 7.34
CA SER A 219 8.32 10.52 7.39
C SER A 219 7.15 10.94 6.51
N ARG A 220 7.03 10.39 5.30
CA ARG A 220 5.89 10.63 4.40
C ARG A 220 4.57 10.16 5.00
N ASN A 221 4.57 8.98 5.61
CA ASN A 221 3.38 8.43 6.25
C ASN A 221 2.93 9.29 7.44
N LEU A 222 3.87 9.79 8.26
CA LEU A 222 3.55 10.73 9.33
C LEU A 222 2.96 12.04 8.79
N ILE A 223 3.53 12.61 7.73
CA ILE A 223 2.99 13.81 7.09
C ILE A 223 1.56 13.55 6.61
N ASN A 224 1.32 12.43 5.92
CA ASN A 224 -0.01 12.06 5.43
C ASN A 224 -1.03 11.87 6.56
N LEU A 225 -0.60 11.38 7.73
CA LEU A 225 -1.46 11.25 8.91
C LEU A 225 -1.80 12.61 9.54
N PHE A 226 -0.89 13.60 9.46
CA PHE A 226 -1.09 14.93 10.03
C PHE A 226 -1.77 15.93 9.08
N ILE A 227 -1.68 15.73 7.77
CA ILE A 227 -2.33 16.61 6.77
C ILE A 227 -3.82 16.87 7.06
N PRO A 228 -4.66 15.88 7.43
CA PRO A 228 -6.07 16.13 7.73
C PRO A 228 -6.31 17.14 8.84
N PHE A 229 -5.39 17.25 9.80
CA PHE A 229 -5.48 18.23 10.89
C PHE A 229 -5.15 19.67 10.43
N LEU A 230 -4.32 19.81 9.40
CA LEU A 230 -3.98 21.13 8.83
C LEU A 230 -5.12 21.68 7.96
N HIS A 231 -5.89 20.80 7.33
CA HIS A 231 -6.99 21.15 6.44
C HIS A 231 -8.36 20.87 7.06
N ALA A 232 -8.42 20.70 8.39
CA ALA A 232 -9.68 20.65 9.10
C ALA A 232 -10.32 22.03 9.01
N GLU A 233 -11.13 22.28 7.96
CA GLU A 233 -12.13 23.32 8.02
C GLU A 233 -13.02 22.98 9.21
N GLU A 234 -13.26 23.95 10.08
CA GLU A 234 -14.29 23.87 11.11
C GLU A 234 -15.64 23.77 10.38
N GLU A 235 -16.01 22.58 9.90
CA GLU A 235 -17.39 22.29 9.59
C GLU A 235 -18.14 22.53 10.91
N ASN A 236 -18.89 23.63 10.96
CA ASN A 236 -19.86 23.89 12.00
C ASN A 236 -20.72 22.64 12.14
N LEU A 237 -20.35 21.78 13.08
CA LEU A 237 -21.19 20.68 13.52
C LEU A 237 -22.40 21.31 14.15
N HIS A 238 -23.43 21.60 13.37
CA HIS A 238 -24.76 21.77 13.88
C HIS A 238 -25.13 20.45 14.55
N PHE A 239 -24.84 20.37 15.84
CA PHE A 239 -25.42 19.36 16.70
C PHE A 239 -26.94 19.63 16.74
N GLU A 240 -27.67 18.98 15.83
CA GLU A 240 -29.08 18.77 16.09
C GLU A 240 -29.18 17.95 17.39
N ASN A 241 -29.75 18.59 18.40
CA ASN A 241 -30.07 18.01 19.69
C ASN A 241 -31.03 16.81 19.50
N ASN A 242 -30.49 15.63 19.23
CA ASN A 242 -31.19 14.39 19.45
C ASN A 242 -30.49 13.64 20.60
N GLN A 243 -31.10 13.84 21.78
CA GLN A 243 -30.85 13.02 22.97
C GLN A 243 -30.99 11.54 22.56
N HIS A 244 -29.90 10.84 22.48
CA HIS A 244 -29.64 9.45 22.84
C HIS A 244 -28.50 8.86 22.02
N ARG A 245 -27.52 8.36 22.77
CA ARG A 245 -26.34 7.55 22.42
C ARG A 245 -25.05 8.31 22.15
N VAL A 246 -24.24 8.29 23.19
CA VAL A 246 -22.78 8.46 23.10
C VAL A 246 -22.23 7.35 22.19
N THR A 247 -22.04 7.66 20.92
CA THR A 247 -21.28 6.84 19.99
C THR A 247 -20.02 7.59 19.64
N LEU A 248 -18.88 7.01 20.00
CA LEU A 248 -17.53 7.44 19.65
C LEU A 248 -17.40 7.81 18.15
N PRO A 249 -16.51 8.74 17.77
CA PRO A 249 -16.48 9.41 16.45
C PRO A 249 -15.97 8.52 15.31
N PHE A 250 -16.40 7.27 15.23
CA PHE A 250 -16.13 6.40 14.09
C PHE A 250 -16.93 6.78 12.82
N PHE A 251 -17.99 7.58 12.95
CA PHE A 251 -18.87 7.92 11.83
C PHE A 251 -18.33 9.00 10.89
N THR A 252 -17.49 9.91 11.36
CA THR A 252 -16.89 10.97 10.54
C THR A 252 -15.88 10.43 9.53
N PHE A 253 -15.20 9.32 9.83
CA PHE A 253 -14.24 8.69 8.94
C PHE A 253 -14.91 8.04 7.71
N HIS A 254 -16.06 7.39 7.91
CA HIS A 254 -16.80 6.78 6.82
C HIS A 254 -17.41 7.80 5.86
N HIS A 255 -17.88 8.95 6.38
CA HIS A 255 -18.44 10.01 5.54
C HIS A 255 -17.37 10.72 4.71
N ARG A 256 -16.17 10.95 5.27
CA ARG A 256 -15.01 11.49 4.54
C ARG A 256 -14.47 10.54 3.50
N LEU A 257 -14.38 9.26 3.81
CA LEU A 257 -14.02 8.23 2.82
C LEU A 257 -15.06 8.14 1.69
N ALA A 258 -16.33 8.29 2.01
CA ALA A 258 -17.40 8.34 1.01
C ALA A 258 -17.29 9.61 0.12
N ASN A 259 -16.97 10.77 0.71
CA ASN A 259 -16.76 12.02 -0.03
C ASN A 259 -15.47 11.98 -0.86
N LEU A 260 -14.36 11.44 -0.33
CA LEU A 260 -13.12 11.23 -1.08
C LEU A 260 -13.30 10.20 -2.21
N ARG A 261 -14.13 9.18 -2.00
CA ARG A 261 -14.53 8.26 -3.07
C ARG A 261 -15.41 8.93 -4.11
N LYS A 262 -16.31 9.84 -3.71
CA LYS A 262 -17.11 10.66 -4.63
C LYS A 262 -16.23 11.59 -5.46
N THR A 263 -15.34 12.35 -4.84
CA THR A 263 -14.42 13.26 -5.54
C THR A 263 -13.43 12.51 -6.45
N LYS A 264 -12.90 11.36 -6.04
CA LYS A 264 -12.10 10.49 -6.91
C LYS A 264 -12.92 9.95 -8.09
N LYS A 265 -14.18 9.54 -7.85
CA LYS A 265 -15.09 9.12 -8.92
C LYS A 265 -15.38 10.26 -9.89
N GLU A 266 -15.64 11.47 -9.41
CA GLU A 266 -15.88 12.64 -10.25
C GLU A 266 -14.64 13.03 -11.07
N ILE A 267 -13.44 12.96 -10.48
CA ILE A 267 -12.19 13.22 -11.20
C ILE A 267 -11.95 12.13 -12.26
N ALA A 268 -12.19 10.87 -11.96
CA ALA A 268 -12.08 9.78 -12.92
C ALA A 268 -13.09 9.93 -14.06
N LEU A 269 -14.33 10.31 -13.77
CA LEU A 269 -15.37 10.55 -14.78
C LEU A 269 -15.07 11.78 -15.67
N LYS A 270 -14.39 12.81 -15.14
CA LYS A 270 -13.89 13.95 -15.92
C LYS A 270 -12.75 13.57 -16.86
N SER A 271 -11.99 12.54 -16.54
CA SER A 271 -10.85 12.08 -17.34
C SER A 271 -11.22 11.08 -18.43
N ILE A 272 -12.48 10.58 -18.45
CA ILE A 272 -12.97 9.69 -19.49
C ILE A 272 -13.66 10.54 -20.55
N PHE A 273 -13.09 10.55 -21.77
CA PHE A 273 -13.67 11.22 -22.93
C PHE A 273 -14.67 10.30 -23.62
N ILE A 274 -15.68 10.92 -24.28
CA ILE A 274 -16.72 10.21 -25.03
C ILE A 274 -16.13 9.35 -26.16
N ASP A 275 -14.94 9.73 -26.67
CA ASP A 275 -14.18 8.99 -27.70
C ASP A 275 -13.74 7.59 -27.22
N GLN A 276 -13.67 7.37 -25.91
CA GLN A 276 -13.27 6.10 -25.28
C GLN A 276 -14.46 5.18 -25.02
N LEU A 277 -15.68 5.68 -25.22
CA LEU A 277 -16.90 4.91 -25.14
C LEU A 277 -17.18 4.36 -26.55
N GLU A 278 -17.37 3.06 -26.69
CA GLU A 278 -17.70 2.39 -27.95
C GLU A 278 -19.12 2.75 -28.42
N LEU A 279 -19.39 4.08 -28.57
CA LEU A 279 -20.70 4.59 -29.00
C LEU A 279 -20.83 4.53 -30.54
N PRO A 280 -22.02 4.22 -31.06
CA PRO A 280 -22.28 4.34 -32.49
C PRO A 280 -21.96 5.75 -33.04
N HIS A 281 -21.34 5.83 -34.20
CA HIS A 281 -20.87 7.10 -34.82
C HIS A 281 -21.94 8.21 -34.90
N LYS A 282 -23.20 7.85 -34.97
CA LYS A 282 -24.32 8.83 -34.99
C LYS A 282 -24.39 9.56 -33.63
N PHE A 283 -24.37 8.85 -32.52
CA PHE A 283 -24.46 9.43 -31.17
C PHE A 283 -23.24 10.28 -30.85
N TYR A 284 -22.05 9.76 -31.17
CA TYR A 284 -20.80 10.48 -31.01
C TYR A 284 -20.79 11.86 -31.68
N ASN A 285 -21.20 11.93 -32.96
CA ASN A 285 -21.24 13.18 -33.73
C ASN A 285 -22.25 14.17 -33.13
N CYS A 286 -23.39 13.72 -32.65
CA CYS A 286 -24.42 14.56 -32.03
C CYS A 286 -23.97 15.12 -30.68
N LEU A 287 -23.35 14.31 -29.83
CA LEU A 287 -22.83 14.74 -28.55
C LEU A 287 -21.67 15.74 -28.70
N LYS A 288 -20.79 15.51 -29.67
CA LYS A 288 -19.68 16.43 -29.99
C LYS A 288 -20.13 17.77 -30.49
N LYS A 289 -21.18 17.81 -31.35
CA LYS A 289 -21.80 19.06 -31.82
C LYS A 289 -22.46 19.85 -30.70
N SER A 290 -22.91 19.17 -29.64
CA SER A 290 -23.54 19.78 -28.47
C SER A 290 -22.53 20.15 -27.38
N ASN A 291 -21.20 20.15 -27.69
CA ASN A 291 -20.10 20.46 -26.79
C ASN A 291 -20.06 19.56 -25.52
N ILE A 292 -20.52 18.31 -25.62
CA ILE A 292 -20.40 17.30 -24.56
C ILE A 292 -19.19 16.45 -24.92
N HIS A 293 -18.11 16.55 -24.13
CA HIS A 293 -16.83 15.89 -24.41
C HIS A 293 -16.45 14.83 -23.39
N THR A 294 -16.97 14.93 -22.18
CA THR A 294 -16.61 14.04 -21.07
C THR A 294 -17.80 13.24 -20.59
N LEU A 295 -17.51 12.06 -20.02
CA LEU A 295 -18.53 11.20 -19.44
C LEU A 295 -19.30 11.89 -18.30
N LEU A 296 -18.63 12.75 -17.52
CA LEU A 296 -19.28 13.50 -16.45
C LEU A 296 -20.28 14.52 -16.99
N GLU A 297 -19.97 15.19 -18.10
CA GLU A 297 -20.89 16.14 -18.74
C GLU A 297 -22.13 15.42 -19.28
N LEU A 298 -21.97 14.23 -19.83
CA LEU A 298 -23.07 13.39 -20.28
C LEU A 298 -23.98 12.98 -19.12
N LEU A 299 -23.37 12.58 -18.00
CA LEU A 299 -24.09 12.13 -16.79
C LEU A 299 -24.85 13.23 -16.07
N ASN A 300 -24.41 14.48 -16.20
CA ASN A 300 -25.07 15.64 -15.60
C ASN A 300 -26.24 16.17 -16.41
N LYS A 301 -26.46 15.66 -17.65
CA LYS A 301 -27.59 16.06 -18.49
C LYS A 301 -28.82 15.21 -18.13
N ASN A 302 -29.97 15.90 -18.02
CA ASN A 302 -31.25 15.24 -17.83
C ASN A 302 -31.78 14.66 -19.15
N GLN A 303 -32.72 13.74 -19.06
CA GLN A 303 -33.35 13.11 -20.22
C GLN A 303 -33.99 14.15 -21.17
N GLU A 304 -34.53 15.23 -20.59
CA GLU A 304 -35.15 16.36 -21.35
C GLU A 304 -34.09 17.17 -22.12
N ASP A 305 -32.89 17.38 -21.51
CA ASP A 305 -31.79 18.09 -22.16
C ASP A 305 -31.19 17.31 -23.35
N LEU A 306 -31.16 15.97 -23.24
CA LEU A 306 -30.67 15.10 -24.30
C LEU A 306 -31.62 15.02 -25.48
N ILE A 307 -32.97 15.15 -25.29
CA ILE A 307 -33.97 15.16 -26.34
C ILE A 307 -33.94 16.49 -27.15
N GLN A 308 -33.45 17.59 -26.53
CA GLN A 308 -33.29 18.88 -27.20
C GLN A 308 -32.09 18.94 -28.15
N ILE A 309 -31.24 17.93 -28.15
CA ILE A 309 -30.11 17.85 -29.08
C ILE A 309 -30.60 17.48 -30.46
N GLU A 310 -30.21 18.26 -31.47
CA GLU A 310 -30.60 18.03 -32.89
C GLU A 310 -30.27 16.59 -33.33
N HIS A 311 -31.24 15.89 -33.90
CA HIS A 311 -31.16 14.51 -34.41
C HIS A 311 -31.14 13.39 -33.36
N PHE A 312 -31.53 13.66 -32.11
CA PHE A 312 -31.79 12.61 -31.10
C PHE A 312 -33.27 12.27 -31.05
N HIS A 313 -33.57 10.97 -31.15
CA HIS A 313 -34.92 10.44 -30.93
C HIS A 313 -35.04 9.83 -29.51
N ILE A 314 -36.29 9.75 -29.01
CA ILE A 314 -36.58 9.23 -27.66
C ILE A 314 -36.05 7.80 -27.47
N GLU A 315 -36.02 6.99 -28.54
CA GLU A 315 -35.47 5.64 -28.54
C GLU A 315 -33.96 5.62 -28.41
N ASP A 316 -33.26 6.58 -29.02
CA ASP A 316 -31.81 6.75 -28.99
C ASP A 316 -31.35 7.16 -27.58
N VAL A 317 -32.11 8.03 -26.90
CA VAL A 317 -31.85 8.46 -25.50
C VAL A 317 -32.01 7.28 -24.53
N LYS A 318 -33.02 6.42 -24.73
CA LYS A 318 -33.18 5.21 -23.93
C LYS A 318 -32.02 4.22 -24.12
N GLN A 319 -31.57 4.03 -25.37
CA GLN A 319 -30.41 3.18 -25.63
C GLN A 319 -29.13 3.69 -24.95
N ILE A 320 -28.90 5.00 -24.95
CA ILE A 320 -27.75 5.60 -24.26
C ILE A 320 -27.88 5.43 -22.73
N LEU A 321 -29.05 5.62 -22.17
CA LEU A 321 -29.30 5.45 -20.74
C LEU A 321 -29.20 3.98 -20.29
N ASP A 322 -29.63 3.03 -21.12
CA ASP A 322 -29.52 1.59 -20.82
C ASP A 322 -28.10 1.05 -21.00
N MET A 323 -27.34 1.52 -22.00
CA MET A 323 -25.91 1.25 -22.15
C MET A 323 -25.06 1.87 -21.02
N ASP A 324 -25.49 2.99 -20.50
CA ASP A 324 -24.80 3.83 -19.53
C ASP A 324 -24.59 3.13 -18.16
N ILE A 325 -25.44 2.20 -17.75
CA ILE A 325 -25.32 1.51 -16.46
C ILE A 325 -24.28 0.37 -16.53
N LEU A 326 -24.24 -0.37 -17.62
CA LEU A 326 -23.35 -1.54 -17.79
C LEU A 326 -21.93 -1.16 -18.24
N GLU A 327 -21.78 -0.13 -19.10
CA GLU A 327 -20.47 0.33 -19.54
C GLU A 327 -19.76 1.25 -18.53
N LYS A 328 -20.52 1.99 -17.72
CA LYS A 328 -19.99 2.74 -16.57
C LYS A 328 -19.28 1.83 -15.58
N GLU A 329 -19.84 0.66 -15.30
CA GLU A 329 -19.20 -0.33 -14.43
C GLU A 329 -17.98 -0.98 -15.08
N LYS A 330 -18.03 -1.27 -16.39
CA LYS A 330 -16.93 -1.91 -17.12
C LYS A 330 -15.75 -0.95 -17.37
N ALA A 331 -16.00 0.29 -17.77
CA ALA A 331 -14.96 1.30 -17.95
C ALA A 331 -14.31 1.71 -16.62
N PHE A 332 -15.11 1.70 -15.55
CA PHE A 332 -14.61 1.94 -14.20
C PHE A 332 -13.74 0.78 -13.70
N GLN A 333 -14.13 -0.47 -13.93
CA GLN A 333 -13.34 -1.64 -13.57
C GLN A 333 -12.05 -1.75 -14.37
N LYS A 334 -12.07 -1.45 -15.67
CA LYS A 334 -10.89 -1.56 -16.55
C LYS A 334 -9.76 -0.59 -16.18
N ARG A 335 -10.07 0.63 -15.71
CA ARG A 335 -9.06 1.60 -15.24
C ARG A 335 -8.52 1.32 -13.82
N PHE A 336 -9.30 0.66 -12.96
CA PHE A 336 -8.82 0.24 -11.62
C PHE A 336 -8.06 -1.08 -11.63
N THR A 337 -8.04 -1.79 -12.77
CA THR A 337 -7.21 -3.00 -12.96
C THR A 337 -5.93 -2.71 -13.75
N GLU A 338 -5.79 -1.53 -14.36
CA GLU A 338 -4.59 -1.10 -15.11
C GLU A 338 -3.71 -0.08 -14.33
N GLU A 339 -4.10 0.39 -13.14
CA GLU A 339 -3.30 1.13 -12.16
C GLU A 339 -3.02 0.26 -10.91
#